data_bf3e88dc3b463ae55937cfe41629a12a
#
_entry.id   bf3e88dc3b463ae55937cfe41629a12a
#
_cell.length_a   1.000
_cell.length_b   1.000
_cell.length_c   1.000
_cell.angle_alpha   90.00
_cell.angle_beta   90.00
_cell.angle_gamma   90.00
#
_symmetry.space_group_name_H-M   'P 1'
#
loop_
_entity.id
_entity.type
_entity.pdbx_description
1 polymer ?
#
loop_
_entity_poly.entity_id
_entity_poly.type
_entity_poly.pdbx_seq_one_letter_code
_entity_poly.pdbx_strand_id
1 'polypeptide(L)'
;GCHTDITRTLLPNIDQIKEQGYHQSGIREGLTTYYYGDGTMQREGYFKDGLPDGIWTYWNAKGEKDFDFDFGTGLEHIALEDLAERESVFYKMGGDNPFTGIITQENPDAGYLFLGRTKNGKKDGQWVKWFPSGKDVPEIILVDVPDPEPKTPWSGGKQEQGGYKEGKKHGAW
;
A
#
# COMPACT_ATOMS: atom_id res chain seq x y z
N GLY A 1 27.64 -13.71 13.82
CA GLY A 1 27.72 -12.95 12.58
C GLY A 1 26.33 -12.87 11.99
N CYS A 2 25.84 -11.64 11.76
CA CYS A 2 24.58 -11.38 11.08
C CYS A 2 24.74 -11.79 9.62
N HIS A 3 23.99 -12.80 9.18
CA HIS A 3 24.00 -13.22 7.79
C HIS A 3 22.85 -12.50 7.08
N THR A 4 23.19 -11.67 6.09
CA THR A 4 22.21 -10.98 5.27
C THR A 4 22.16 -11.68 3.93
N ASP A 5 21.03 -12.27 3.60
CA ASP A 5 20.80 -12.99 2.36
C ASP A 5 20.02 -12.14 1.37
N ILE A 6 20.45 -12.15 0.12
CA ILE A 6 19.67 -11.61 -0.99
C ILE A 6 18.70 -12.68 -1.44
N THR A 7 17.41 -12.39 -1.39
CA THR A 7 16.38 -13.28 -1.92
C THR A 7 15.80 -12.75 -3.21
N ARG A 8 15.50 -13.67 -4.12
CA ARG A 8 14.82 -13.40 -5.39
C ARG A 8 13.63 -14.31 -5.50
N THR A 9 12.46 -13.74 -5.62
CA THR A 9 11.24 -14.49 -5.91
C THR A 9 10.94 -14.36 -7.39
N LEU A 10 10.78 -15.52 -8.08
CA LEU A 10 10.43 -15.57 -9.50
C LEU A 10 8.92 -15.64 -9.69
N LEU A 11 8.43 -15.14 -10.81
CA LEU A 11 7.06 -15.36 -11.25
C LEU A 11 6.87 -16.82 -11.66
N PRO A 12 5.73 -17.46 -11.35
CA PRO A 12 5.44 -18.79 -11.83
C PRO A 12 5.39 -18.81 -13.37
N ASN A 13 6.12 -19.74 -13.98
CA ASN A 13 6.21 -20.00 -15.42
C ASN A 13 7.01 -19.00 -16.29
N ILE A 14 7.70 -18.03 -15.71
CA ILE A 14 8.61 -17.12 -16.41
C ILE A 14 9.83 -16.90 -15.52
N ASP A 15 11.04 -16.98 -16.11
CA ASP A 15 12.30 -16.70 -15.40
C ASP A 15 12.49 -15.20 -15.10
N GLN A 16 11.40 -14.51 -14.77
CA GLN A 16 11.42 -13.09 -14.43
C GLN A 16 11.35 -12.91 -12.92
N ILE A 17 12.15 -11.97 -12.44
CA ILE A 17 12.20 -11.61 -11.02
C ILE A 17 10.95 -10.84 -10.68
N LYS A 18 10.18 -11.32 -9.69
CA LYS A 18 9.03 -10.60 -9.10
C LYS A 18 9.48 -9.68 -7.96
N GLU A 19 10.39 -10.15 -7.14
CA GLU A 19 10.89 -9.45 -5.95
C GLU A 19 12.38 -9.71 -5.79
N GLN A 20 13.14 -8.69 -5.47
CA GLN A 20 14.54 -8.80 -5.06
C GLN A 20 14.74 -7.96 -3.80
N GLY A 21 15.27 -8.56 -2.74
CA GLY A 21 15.44 -7.87 -1.46
C GLY A 21 16.40 -8.58 -0.53
N TYR A 22 16.63 -7.96 0.60
CA TYR A 22 17.49 -8.47 1.66
C TYR A 22 16.66 -9.06 2.80
N HIS A 23 17.16 -10.15 3.38
CA HIS A 23 16.58 -10.77 4.56
C HIS A 23 17.67 -10.97 5.61
N GLN A 24 17.33 -10.72 6.86
CA GLN A 24 18.18 -11.00 8.01
C GLN A 24 17.43 -11.95 8.93
N SER A 25 17.98 -13.15 9.12
CA SER A 25 17.33 -14.19 9.92
C SER A 25 15.89 -14.53 9.48
N GLY A 26 15.65 -14.50 8.16
CA GLY A 26 14.32 -14.78 7.58
C GLY A 26 13.32 -13.61 7.61
N ILE A 27 13.70 -12.46 8.16
CA ILE A 27 12.88 -11.25 8.21
C ILE A 27 13.37 -10.29 7.12
N ARG A 28 12.42 -9.65 6.39
CA ARG A 28 12.79 -8.62 5.41
C ARG A 28 13.49 -7.46 6.12
N GLU A 29 14.67 -7.10 5.58
CA GLU A 29 15.50 -6.03 6.13
C GLU A 29 16.26 -5.33 5.00
N GLY A 30 16.23 -4.00 4.94
CA GLY A 30 16.93 -3.23 3.91
C GLY A 30 16.15 -3.04 2.62
N LEU A 31 16.86 -2.66 1.55
CA LEU A 31 16.26 -2.32 0.27
C LEU A 31 15.58 -3.52 -0.39
N THR A 32 14.35 -3.31 -0.85
CA THR A 32 13.59 -4.30 -1.61
C THR A 32 12.94 -3.65 -2.82
N THR A 33 13.06 -4.30 -3.97
CA THR A 33 12.51 -3.88 -5.26
C THR A 33 11.52 -4.93 -5.77
N TYR A 34 10.36 -4.49 -6.20
CA TYR A 34 9.32 -5.31 -6.84
C TYR A 34 9.21 -4.96 -8.32
N TYR A 35 8.87 -5.95 -9.13
CA TYR A 35 8.78 -5.82 -10.58
C TYR A 35 7.41 -6.27 -11.09
N TYR A 36 6.95 -5.65 -12.18
CA TYR A 36 5.86 -6.15 -12.99
C TYR A 36 6.26 -7.42 -13.75
N GLY A 37 5.27 -8.13 -14.31
CA GLY A 37 5.50 -9.36 -15.07
C GLY A 37 6.34 -9.20 -16.32
N ASP A 38 6.53 -8.00 -16.83
CA ASP A 38 7.41 -7.66 -17.96
C ASP A 38 8.84 -7.29 -17.55
N GLY A 39 9.13 -7.28 -16.23
CA GLY A 39 10.41 -6.90 -15.66
C GLY A 39 10.57 -5.39 -15.39
N THR A 40 9.56 -4.58 -15.69
CA THR A 40 9.55 -3.16 -15.34
C THR A 40 9.44 -3.00 -13.82
N MET A 41 10.19 -2.04 -13.25
CA MET A 41 10.14 -1.76 -11.82
C MET A 41 8.73 -1.29 -11.43
N GLN A 42 8.17 -1.89 -10.35
CA GLN A 42 6.85 -1.57 -9.83
C GLN A 42 6.92 -0.67 -8.59
N ARG A 43 7.76 -1.04 -7.63
CA ARG A 43 7.94 -0.28 -6.39
C ARG A 43 9.28 -0.63 -5.73
N GLU A 44 9.83 0.30 -4.98
CA GLU A 44 11.09 0.14 -4.24
C GLU A 44 11.06 0.90 -2.94
N GLY A 45 11.64 0.33 -1.90
CA GLY A 45 11.77 0.96 -0.60
C GLY A 45 12.50 0.07 0.39
N TYR A 46 12.59 0.52 1.61
CA TYR A 46 13.27 -0.19 2.69
C TYR A 46 12.29 -0.93 3.56
N PHE A 47 12.70 -2.12 4.01
CA PHE A 47 12.09 -2.83 5.13
C PHE A 47 12.94 -2.70 6.38
N LYS A 48 12.28 -2.62 7.52
CA LYS A 48 12.86 -2.72 8.84
C LYS A 48 11.99 -3.62 9.70
N ASP A 49 12.61 -4.63 10.31
CA ASP A 49 11.90 -5.62 11.14
C ASP A 49 10.69 -6.25 10.43
N GLY A 50 10.79 -6.46 9.10
CA GLY A 50 9.74 -7.06 8.28
C GLY A 50 8.63 -6.12 7.82
N LEU A 51 8.63 -4.86 8.23
CA LEU A 51 7.65 -3.85 7.85
C LEU A 51 8.25 -2.81 6.89
N PRO A 52 7.50 -2.29 5.93
CA PRO A 52 7.92 -1.15 5.13
C PRO A 52 8.27 0.04 6.03
N ASP A 53 9.40 0.68 5.77
CA ASP A 53 9.93 1.81 6.54
C ASP A 53 10.32 2.97 5.63
N GLY A 54 10.01 4.20 6.05
CA GLY A 54 10.34 5.41 5.32
C GLY A 54 9.61 5.55 3.98
N ILE A 55 10.27 6.17 3.01
CA ILE A 55 9.67 6.48 1.71
C ILE A 55 9.81 5.31 0.74
N TRP A 56 8.68 4.92 0.14
CA TRP A 56 8.60 3.97 -0.95
C TRP A 56 8.21 4.68 -2.23
N THR A 57 8.93 4.42 -3.32
CA THR A 57 8.64 4.93 -4.65
C THR A 57 7.88 3.90 -5.47
N TYR A 58 6.86 4.34 -6.18
CA TYR A 58 6.02 3.52 -7.04
C TYR A 58 6.11 4.00 -8.50
N TRP A 59 6.12 3.05 -9.44
CA TRP A 59 6.13 3.29 -10.87
C TRP A 59 4.92 2.63 -11.53
N ASN A 60 4.46 3.22 -12.64
CA ASN A 60 3.43 2.62 -13.48
C ASN A 60 4.04 1.55 -14.42
N ALA A 61 3.18 0.80 -15.13
CA ALA A 61 3.61 -0.24 -16.05
C ALA A 61 4.41 0.27 -17.27
N LYS A 62 4.51 1.59 -17.47
CA LYS A 62 5.38 2.21 -18.49
C LYS A 62 6.77 2.55 -17.97
N GLY A 63 7.04 2.28 -16.69
CA GLY A 63 8.30 2.64 -16.03
C GLY A 63 8.42 4.10 -15.63
N GLU A 64 7.33 4.87 -15.69
CA GLU A 64 7.31 6.26 -15.24
C GLU A 64 7.01 6.30 -13.75
N LYS A 65 7.70 7.17 -13.01
CA LYS A 65 7.42 7.38 -11.58
C LYS A 65 5.98 7.88 -11.40
N ASP A 66 5.23 7.18 -10.57
CA ASP A 66 3.84 7.50 -10.29
C ASP A 66 3.72 8.37 -9.02
N PHE A 67 4.23 7.88 -7.89
CA PHE A 67 4.21 8.62 -6.61
C PHE A 67 5.21 8.03 -5.60
N ASP A 68 5.42 8.78 -4.52
CA ASP A 68 6.06 8.29 -3.31
C ASP A 68 5.02 8.12 -2.20
N PHE A 69 5.18 7.10 -1.36
CA PHE A 69 4.39 6.91 -0.15
C PHE A 69 5.31 6.83 1.06
N ASP A 70 5.04 7.65 2.08
CA ASP A 70 5.80 7.66 3.33
C ASP A 70 5.12 6.77 4.38
N PHE A 71 5.68 5.59 4.60
CA PHE A 71 5.26 4.67 5.67
C PHE A 71 5.63 5.19 7.07
N GLY A 72 6.49 6.23 7.16
CA GLY A 72 7.06 6.66 8.42
C GLY A 72 8.04 5.63 8.99
N THR A 73 8.56 5.90 10.18
CA THR A 73 9.47 4.98 10.87
C THR A 73 8.81 4.49 12.16
N GLY A 74 8.77 3.16 12.33
CA GLY A 74 8.25 2.52 13.54
C GLY A 74 6.74 2.70 13.77
N LEU A 75 5.97 3.03 12.73
CA LEU A 75 4.52 3.03 12.80
C LEU A 75 3.98 1.61 12.72
N GLU A 76 2.92 1.34 13.45
CA GLU A 76 2.21 0.07 13.35
C GLU A 76 1.49 -0.02 12.01
N HIS A 77 1.56 -1.19 11.37
CA HIS A 77 0.82 -1.51 10.16
C HIS A 77 -0.31 -2.48 10.51
N ILE A 78 -1.50 -2.21 10.00
CA ILE A 78 -2.67 -3.03 10.24
C ILE A 78 -3.47 -3.22 8.95
N ALA A 79 -4.02 -4.42 8.76
CA ALA A 79 -4.91 -4.66 7.64
C ALA A 79 -6.25 -3.93 7.84
N LEU A 80 -6.82 -3.43 6.75
CA LEU A 80 -8.11 -2.72 6.79
C LEU A 80 -9.22 -3.59 7.40
N GLU A 81 -9.17 -4.90 7.17
CA GLU A 81 -10.12 -5.89 7.70
C GLU A 81 -10.06 -6.06 9.22
N ASP A 82 -8.95 -5.67 9.87
CA ASP A 82 -8.76 -5.72 11.33
C ASP A 82 -9.18 -4.40 12.02
N LEU A 83 -9.77 -3.49 11.26
CA LEU A 83 -10.24 -2.20 11.77
C LEU A 83 -11.75 -2.09 11.74
N ALA A 84 -12.28 -1.38 12.73
CA ALA A 84 -13.65 -0.90 12.75
C ALA A 84 -13.67 0.62 12.54
N GLU A 85 -14.50 1.11 11.63
CA GLU A 85 -14.75 2.54 11.46
C GLU A 85 -16.04 2.94 12.18
N ARG A 86 -15.96 3.95 13.06
CA ARG A 86 -17.10 4.54 13.79
C ARG A 86 -17.00 6.06 13.66
N GLU A 87 -18.02 6.67 13.08
CA GLU A 87 -18.08 8.14 12.90
C GLU A 87 -16.82 8.72 12.20
N SER A 88 -16.35 8.03 11.14
CA SER A 88 -15.14 8.41 10.40
C SER A 88 -13.83 8.37 11.24
N VAL A 89 -13.83 7.56 12.31
CA VAL A 89 -12.67 7.29 13.15
C VAL A 89 -12.35 5.79 13.13
N PHE A 90 -11.13 5.43 12.84
CA PHE A 90 -10.66 4.05 12.79
C PHE A 90 -10.19 3.56 14.16
N TYR A 91 -10.61 2.36 14.52
CA TYR A 91 -10.26 1.66 15.76
C TYR A 91 -9.80 0.24 15.41
N LYS A 92 -8.89 -0.34 16.19
CA LYS A 92 -8.66 -1.78 16.10
C LYS A 92 -9.94 -2.53 16.46
N MET A 93 -10.19 -3.65 15.79
CA MET A 93 -11.35 -4.49 16.12
C MET A 93 -11.33 -4.88 17.60
N GLY A 94 -12.46 -4.65 18.28
CA GLY A 94 -12.60 -4.90 19.72
C GLY A 94 -11.92 -3.88 20.62
N GLY A 95 -11.29 -2.82 20.07
CA GLY A 95 -10.66 -1.75 20.83
C GLY A 95 -11.48 -0.45 20.85
N ASP A 96 -11.24 0.35 21.86
CA ASP A 96 -11.89 1.67 22.04
C ASP A 96 -10.91 2.85 21.82
N ASN A 97 -9.63 2.57 21.64
CA ASN A 97 -8.64 3.59 21.36
C ASN A 97 -8.53 3.83 19.85
N PRO A 98 -8.62 5.09 19.39
CA PRO A 98 -8.42 5.43 17.98
C PRO A 98 -7.05 4.97 17.47
N PHE A 99 -7.01 4.34 16.30
CA PHE A 99 -5.79 3.80 15.72
C PHE A 99 -4.90 4.91 15.16
N THR A 100 -3.59 4.82 15.42
CA THR A 100 -2.56 5.64 14.79
C THR A 100 -1.54 4.73 14.14
N GLY A 101 -1.37 4.84 12.82
CA GLY A 101 -0.48 3.96 12.07
C GLY A 101 -0.79 3.94 10.58
N ILE A 102 -0.34 2.90 9.93
CA ILE A 102 -0.55 2.64 8.50
C ILE A 102 -1.65 1.58 8.35
N ILE A 103 -2.64 1.91 7.54
CA ILE A 103 -3.69 0.97 7.12
C ILE A 103 -3.33 0.43 5.75
N THR A 104 -3.33 -0.90 5.62
CA THR A 104 -3.03 -1.57 4.36
C THR A 104 -4.17 -2.49 3.97
N GLN A 105 -4.35 -2.68 2.67
CA GLN A 105 -5.09 -3.79 2.11
C GLN A 105 -4.27 -4.31 0.94
N GLU A 106 -3.89 -5.59 1.00
CA GLU A 106 -3.05 -6.21 -0.01
C GLU A 106 -3.88 -7.16 -0.89
N ASN A 107 -3.47 -7.23 -2.15
CA ASN A 107 -3.89 -8.27 -3.07
C ASN A 107 -2.65 -9.07 -3.47
N PRO A 108 -2.66 -10.42 -3.36
CA PRO A 108 -1.50 -11.25 -3.66
C PRO A 108 -0.92 -11.05 -5.07
N ASP A 109 -1.79 -10.71 -6.03
CA ASP A 109 -1.41 -10.57 -7.44
C ASP A 109 -1.07 -9.13 -7.86
N ALA A 110 -1.62 -8.14 -7.15
CA ALA A 110 -1.53 -6.72 -7.52
C ALA A 110 -0.71 -5.87 -6.53
N GLY A 111 -0.29 -6.45 -5.40
CA GLY A 111 0.32 -5.70 -4.31
C GLY A 111 -0.72 -4.96 -3.47
N TYR A 112 -0.41 -3.74 -3.02
CA TYR A 112 -1.37 -2.99 -2.22
C TYR A 112 -2.56 -2.50 -3.05
N LEU A 113 -3.77 -2.75 -2.56
CA LEU A 113 -5.01 -2.16 -3.09
C LEU A 113 -5.34 -0.83 -2.41
N PHE A 114 -4.83 -0.67 -1.19
CA PHE A 114 -5.14 0.48 -0.36
C PHE A 114 -3.99 0.75 0.61
N LEU A 115 -3.57 1.98 0.67
CA LEU A 115 -2.57 2.49 1.61
C LEU A 115 -3.07 3.79 2.20
N GLY A 116 -3.00 3.93 3.51
CA GLY A 116 -3.36 5.17 4.16
C GLY A 116 -2.72 5.31 5.54
N ARG A 117 -2.47 6.55 5.94
CA ARG A 117 -2.01 6.86 7.29
C ARG A 117 -3.13 7.44 8.12
N THR A 118 -3.19 7.02 9.39
CA THR A 118 -4.10 7.59 10.38
C THR A 118 -3.35 8.17 11.55
N LYS A 119 -3.95 9.18 12.15
CA LYS A 119 -3.53 9.75 13.43
C LYS A 119 -4.75 9.96 14.31
N ASN A 120 -4.76 9.34 15.50
CA ASN A 120 -5.91 9.36 16.40
C ASN A 120 -7.20 8.90 15.69
N GLY A 121 -7.11 7.83 14.90
CA GLY A 121 -8.19 7.24 14.13
C GLY A 121 -8.66 8.04 12.91
N LYS A 122 -8.14 9.24 12.67
CA LYS A 122 -8.52 10.07 11.53
C LYS A 122 -7.52 9.95 10.41
N LYS A 123 -8.00 10.03 9.17
CA LYS A 123 -7.12 10.09 7.99
C LYS A 123 -6.12 11.23 8.15
N ASP A 124 -4.83 10.91 7.99
CA ASP A 124 -3.73 11.87 8.09
C ASP A 124 -2.64 11.53 7.07
N GLY A 125 -2.11 12.53 6.36
CA GLY A 125 -1.13 12.30 5.32
C GLY A 125 -1.72 11.74 4.02
N GLN A 126 -0.92 10.94 3.33
CA GLN A 126 -1.26 10.43 2.00
C GLN A 126 -2.17 9.20 2.08
N TRP A 127 -3.12 9.13 1.13
CA TRP A 127 -4.02 8.01 0.93
C TRP A 127 -4.02 7.63 -0.54
N VAL A 128 -3.87 6.34 -0.83
CA VAL A 128 -3.80 5.80 -2.19
C VAL A 128 -4.71 4.58 -2.28
N LYS A 129 -5.51 4.51 -3.33
CA LYS A 129 -6.38 3.39 -3.63
C LYS A 129 -6.13 2.93 -5.05
N TRP A 130 -5.92 1.63 -5.25
CA TRP A 130 -5.84 1.00 -6.56
C TRP A 130 -7.05 0.14 -6.82
N PHE A 131 -7.41 0.03 -8.08
CA PHE A 131 -8.42 -0.90 -8.53
C PHE A 131 -7.78 -1.95 -9.43
N PRO A 132 -8.05 -3.24 -9.21
CA PRO A 132 -7.58 -4.28 -10.11
C PRO A 132 -8.17 -4.06 -11.50
N SER A 133 -7.36 -4.25 -12.53
CA SER A 133 -7.81 -4.24 -13.91
C SER A 133 -8.63 -5.49 -14.21
N GLY A 134 -9.92 -5.31 -14.45
CA GLY A 134 -10.75 -6.25 -15.17
C GLY A 134 -11.35 -7.40 -14.37
N LYS A 135 -12.67 -7.42 -14.34
CA LYS A 135 -13.65 -8.46 -13.99
C LYS A 135 -13.68 -8.88 -12.52
N ASP A 136 -14.83 -8.59 -11.94
CA ASP A 136 -15.32 -9.11 -10.65
C ASP A 136 -14.58 -8.62 -9.40
N VAL A 137 -14.62 -7.31 -9.19
CA VAL A 137 -14.31 -6.74 -7.89
C VAL A 137 -15.58 -6.83 -7.05
N PRO A 138 -15.60 -7.53 -5.91
CA PRO A 138 -16.66 -7.33 -4.94
C PRO A 138 -16.65 -5.85 -4.56
N GLU A 139 -17.80 -5.23 -4.64
CA GLU A 139 -18.06 -3.85 -4.22
C GLU A 139 -17.64 -3.69 -2.75
N ILE A 140 -16.39 -3.25 -2.53
CA ILE A 140 -15.99 -2.83 -1.19
C ILE A 140 -16.58 -1.44 -1.01
N ILE A 141 -17.75 -1.41 -0.40
CA ILE A 141 -18.41 -0.18 0.03
C ILE A 141 -17.54 0.45 1.13
N LEU A 142 -16.63 1.33 0.73
CA LEU A 142 -16.07 2.32 1.64
C LEU A 142 -17.12 3.40 1.82
N VAL A 143 -17.85 3.35 2.93
CA VAL A 143 -18.87 4.33 3.28
C VAL A 143 -18.23 5.70 3.37
N ASP A 144 -18.79 6.65 2.60
CA ASP A 144 -18.49 8.09 2.58
C ASP A 144 -17.19 8.58 1.92
N VAL A 145 -17.03 8.27 0.64
CA VAL A 145 -16.47 9.22 -0.30
C VAL A 145 -17.56 9.46 -1.36
N PRO A 146 -18.02 10.68 -1.62
CA PRO A 146 -18.97 10.92 -2.70
C PRO A 146 -18.32 10.49 -4.01
N ASP A 147 -18.94 9.48 -4.63
CA ASP A 147 -18.53 8.83 -5.86
C ASP A 147 -18.54 9.84 -7.03
N PRO A 148 -17.42 10.08 -7.71
CA PRO A 148 -17.49 10.67 -9.03
C PRO A 148 -17.90 9.56 -10.00
N GLU A 149 -19.00 9.77 -10.72
CA GLU A 149 -19.59 8.89 -11.72
C GLU A 149 -18.56 8.15 -12.60
N PRO A 150 -18.75 6.84 -12.86
CA PRO A 150 -17.80 6.05 -13.65
C PRO A 150 -17.83 6.47 -15.12
N LYS A 151 -16.80 7.16 -15.56
CA LYS A 151 -16.58 7.44 -16.99
C LYS A 151 -15.41 6.61 -17.48
N THR A 152 -15.71 5.55 -18.26
CA THR A 152 -14.85 4.74 -19.12
C THR A 152 -14.35 3.39 -18.59
N PRO A 153 -14.16 2.38 -19.49
CA PRO A 153 -13.68 1.04 -19.10
C PRO A 153 -12.18 1.10 -18.72
N TRP A 154 -11.87 0.63 -17.54
CA TRP A 154 -10.60 0.76 -16.83
C TRP A 154 -9.53 -0.24 -17.31
N SER A 155 -8.39 0.28 -17.70
CA SER A 155 -7.13 -0.45 -17.71
C SER A 155 -6.42 -0.15 -16.38
N GLY A 156 -6.34 -1.11 -15.48
CA GLY A 156 -5.87 -0.96 -14.10
C GLY A 156 -4.90 0.19 -13.84
N GLY A 157 -5.25 1.08 -12.94
CA GLY A 157 -4.47 2.25 -12.59
C GLY A 157 -4.88 2.82 -11.23
N LYS A 158 -4.03 3.69 -10.69
CA LYS A 158 -4.32 4.47 -9.50
C LYS A 158 -5.58 5.30 -9.74
N GLN A 159 -6.60 5.15 -8.90
CA GLN A 159 -7.85 5.85 -9.04
C GLN A 159 -7.94 7.10 -8.19
N GLU A 160 -7.34 7.09 -7.03
CA GLU A 160 -7.42 8.20 -6.10
C GLU A 160 -6.12 8.33 -5.31
N GLN A 161 -5.57 9.53 -5.29
CA GLN A 161 -4.42 9.89 -4.46
C GLN A 161 -4.62 11.30 -3.95
N GLY A 162 -4.43 11.48 -2.65
CA GLY A 162 -4.49 12.80 -2.05
C GLY A 162 -4.03 12.80 -0.61
N GLY A 163 -3.92 13.98 -0.06
CA GLY A 163 -3.54 14.17 1.34
C GLY A 163 -4.75 14.46 2.23
N TYR A 164 -4.68 13.97 3.46
CA TYR A 164 -5.63 14.29 4.52
C TYR A 164 -4.91 14.94 5.71
N LYS A 165 -5.62 15.80 6.41
CA LYS A 165 -5.22 16.33 7.69
C LYS A 165 -6.44 16.33 8.62
N GLU A 166 -6.34 15.63 9.75
CA GLU A 166 -7.42 15.49 10.74
C GLU A 166 -8.75 15.02 10.11
N GLY A 167 -8.70 14.09 9.16
CA GLY A 167 -9.85 13.54 8.44
C GLY A 167 -10.41 14.42 7.32
N LYS A 168 -9.85 15.59 7.05
CA LYS A 168 -10.27 16.49 5.95
C LYS A 168 -9.30 16.40 4.77
N LYS A 169 -9.85 16.40 3.54
CA LYS A 169 -9.04 16.47 2.31
C LYS A 169 -8.15 17.71 2.34
N HIS A 170 -6.85 17.52 2.04
CA HIS A 170 -5.86 18.60 2.05
C HIS A 170 -4.84 18.39 0.92
N GLY A 171 -4.53 19.47 0.18
CA GLY A 171 -3.60 19.42 -0.94
C GLY A 171 -4.26 19.09 -2.29
N ALA A 172 -3.44 18.72 -3.29
CA ALA A 172 -3.92 18.33 -4.62
C ALA A 172 -4.51 16.91 -4.62
N TRP A 173 -5.53 16.71 -5.44
CA TRP A 173 -6.29 15.45 -5.58
C TRP A 173 -6.32 15.02 -7.05
#